data_8b3a7eb65065d5d98931fd84311e9320
#
_entry.id   8b3a7eb65065d5d98931fd84311e9320
#
_cell.length_a   1.000
_cell.length_b   1.000
_cell.length_c   1.000
_cell.angle_alpha   90.00
_cell.angle_beta   90.00
_cell.angle_gamma   90.00
#
_symmetry.space_group_name_H-M   'P 1'
#
loop_
_entity.id
_entity.type
_entity.pdbx_description
1 polymer ?
#
loop_
_entity_poly.entity_id
_entity_poly.type
_entity_poly.pdbx_seq_one_letter_code
_entity_poly.pdbx_strand_id
1 'polypeptide(L)'
;MTAASDAAPEVLPQGRDPTLRVVPMPSDVNYNGDVFGGWIMSQVDIAGALPAVRRARGPVATVAVNSFVFRQPVLVGDVVSFYAHVVRTGRTSITVEVEVYVERHPQLELAMTVVKVTEATLTYVAIGTDRRPRELPRSNAAVS
;
A
#
# COMPACT_ATOMS: atom_id res chain seq x y z
N MET A 1 16.71 -9.34 21.76
CA MET A 1 16.34 -9.71 20.42
C MET A 1 15.24 -10.75 20.41
N THR A 2 14.25 -10.54 19.66
CA THR A 2 13.18 -11.53 19.57
C THR A 2 13.68 -12.76 18.84
N ALA A 3 13.28 -13.91 19.34
CA ALA A 3 13.52 -15.16 18.65
C ALA A 3 12.92 -15.07 17.23
N ALA A 4 13.55 -15.78 16.32
CA ALA A 4 12.95 -15.93 15.02
C ALA A 4 11.52 -16.43 15.20
N SER A 5 10.59 -15.80 14.53
CA SER A 5 9.20 -16.19 14.59
C SER A 5 9.05 -17.62 14.09
N ASP A 6 8.35 -18.45 14.86
CA ASP A 6 7.95 -19.78 14.42
C ASP A 6 6.78 -19.74 13.43
N ALA A 7 6.39 -18.52 13.02
CA ALA A 7 5.33 -18.35 12.05
C ALA A 7 5.74 -18.97 10.71
N ALA A 8 4.77 -19.52 10.01
CA ALA A 8 4.97 -20.00 8.65
C ALA A 8 5.53 -18.87 7.77
N PRO A 9 6.38 -19.20 6.78
CA PRO A 9 6.87 -18.19 5.85
C PRO A 9 5.70 -17.45 5.22
N GLU A 10 5.81 -16.11 5.15
CA GLU A 10 4.82 -15.30 4.48
C GLU A 10 4.92 -15.52 2.97
N VAL A 11 3.79 -15.40 2.32
CA VAL A 11 3.69 -15.45 0.86
C VAL A 11 2.94 -14.21 0.41
N LEU A 12 3.15 -13.83 -0.85
CA LEU A 12 2.36 -12.76 -1.45
C LEU A 12 0.88 -13.17 -1.47
N PRO A 13 -0.04 -12.21 -1.32
CA PRO A 13 -1.46 -12.51 -1.43
C PRO A 13 -1.79 -13.27 -2.71
N GLN A 14 -2.55 -14.34 -2.57
CA GLN A 14 -2.92 -15.21 -3.67
C GLN A 14 -4.21 -14.72 -4.32
N GLY A 15 -4.30 -14.87 -5.64
CA GLY A 15 -5.52 -14.51 -6.37
C GLY A 15 -5.72 -13.02 -6.56
N ARG A 16 -4.71 -12.21 -6.23
CA ARG A 16 -4.74 -10.76 -6.42
C ARG A 16 -3.45 -10.31 -7.07
N ASP A 17 -3.57 -9.36 -7.98
CA ASP A 17 -2.40 -8.67 -8.52
C ASP A 17 -2.01 -7.52 -7.59
N PRO A 18 -0.73 -7.19 -7.48
CA PRO A 18 -0.35 -5.99 -6.74
C PRO A 18 -0.91 -4.75 -7.44
N THR A 19 -1.39 -3.82 -6.64
CA THR A 19 -1.86 -2.53 -7.13
C THR A 19 -0.69 -1.69 -7.63
N LEU A 20 0.45 -1.83 -6.98
CA LEU A 20 1.68 -1.12 -7.29
C LEU A 20 2.86 -2.03 -6.90
N ARG A 21 3.90 -2.03 -7.70
CA ARG A 21 5.14 -2.74 -7.39
C ARG A 21 6.31 -1.85 -7.74
N VAL A 22 7.19 -1.59 -6.78
CA VAL A 22 8.28 -0.62 -6.90
C VAL A 22 9.54 -1.18 -6.27
N VAL A 23 10.68 -0.79 -6.83
CA VAL A 23 11.98 -1.11 -6.25
C VAL A 23 12.60 0.18 -5.73
N PRO A 24 12.92 0.27 -4.43
CA PRO A 24 13.57 1.46 -3.89
C PRO A 24 15.01 1.57 -4.41
N MET A 25 15.45 2.80 -4.56
CA MET A 25 16.78 3.13 -5.06
C MET A 25 17.69 3.52 -3.89
N PRO A 26 19.02 3.53 -4.09
CA PRO A 26 19.94 3.97 -3.03
C PRO A 26 19.63 5.36 -2.47
N SER A 27 19.06 6.25 -3.28
CA SER A 27 18.66 7.59 -2.82
C SER A 27 17.45 7.57 -1.88
N ASP A 28 16.78 6.43 -1.74
CA ASP A 28 15.58 6.30 -0.90
C ASP A 28 15.88 5.78 0.51
N VAL A 29 17.15 5.58 0.83
CA VAL A 29 17.52 5.04 2.15
C VAL A 29 18.13 6.11 3.04
N ASN A 30 17.98 5.89 4.35
CA ASN A 30 18.65 6.69 5.35
C ASN A 30 20.08 6.18 5.54
N TYR A 31 20.84 6.85 6.41
CA TYR A 31 22.24 6.47 6.61
C TYR A 31 22.41 5.13 7.34
N ASN A 32 21.33 4.56 7.90
CA ASN A 32 21.34 3.22 8.48
C ASN A 32 21.15 2.12 7.41
N GLY A 33 20.86 2.51 6.16
CA GLY A 33 20.60 1.54 5.09
C GLY A 33 19.17 1.10 4.96
N ASP A 34 18.25 1.66 5.74
CA ASP A 34 16.82 1.37 5.65
C ASP A 34 16.15 2.38 4.74
N VAL A 35 15.19 1.92 3.96
CA VAL A 35 14.35 2.81 3.14
C VAL A 35 13.56 3.73 4.07
N PHE A 36 13.51 5.03 3.73
CA PHE A 36 12.76 5.99 4.53
C PHE A 36 11.30 5.60 4.65
N GLY A 37 10.77 5.71 5.87
CA GLY A 37 9.34 5.49 6.11
C GLY A 37 8.46 6.40 5.24
N GLY A 38 8.90 7.65 5.01
CA GLY A 38 8.18 8.57 4.15
C GLY A 38 8.10 8.12 2.70
N TRP A 39 9.12 7.42 2.20
CA TRP A 39 9.06 6.82 0.87
C TRP A 39 7.95 5.76 0.81
N ILE A 40 7.90 4.90 1.82
CA ILE A 40 6.86 3.86 1.88
C ILE A 40 5.48 4.51 2.00
N MET A 41 5.34 5.54 2.83
CA MET A 41 4.07 6.25 3.00
C MET A 41 3.60 6.88 1.68
N SER A 42 4.51 7.47 0.90
CA SER A 42 4.13 8.06 -0.38
C SER A 42 3.67 7.01 -1.38
N GLN A 43 4.34 5.86 -1.42
CA GLN A 43 3.94 4.76 -2.31
C GLN A 43 2.61 4.15 -1.87
N VAL A 44 2.37 4.04 -0.57
CA VAL A 44 1.10 3.57 -0.02
C VAL A 44 -0.04 4.51 -0.43
N ASP A 45 0.20 5.82 -0.35
CA ASP A 45 -0.80 6.81 -0.77
C ASP A 45 -1.14 6.67 -2.25
N ILE A 46 -0.13 6.50 -3.10
CA ILE A 46 -0.33 6.27 -4.52
C ILE A 46 -1.13 4.99 -4.75
N ALA A 47 -0.73 3.90 -4.12
CA ALA A 47 -1.39 2.61 -4.27
C ALA A 47 -2.86 2.68 -3.81
N GLY A 48 -3.10 3.31 -2.67
CA GLY A 48 -4.45 3.44 -2.13
C GLY A 48 -5.36 4.31 -2.99
N ALA A 49 -4.78 5.30 -3.65
CA ALA A 49 -5.55 6.19 -4.52
C ALA A 49 -6.10 5.46 -5.76
N LEU A 50 -5.44 4.42 -6.24
CA LEU A 50 -5.87 3.73 -7.46
C LEU A 50 -7.26 3.09 -7.34
N PRO A 51 -7.55 2.24 -6.35
CA PRO A 51 -8.92 1.75 -6.19
C PRO A 51 -9.89 2.85 -5.78
N ALA A 52 -9.43 3.89 -5.06
CA ALA A 52 -10.29 5.01 -4.69
C ALA A 52 -10.77 5.77 -5.93
N VAL A 53 -9.86 6.06 -6.88
CA VAL A 53 -10.21 6.73 -8.14
C VAL A 53 -11.19 5.88 -8.95
N ARG A 54 -10.97 4.59 -9.00
CA ARG A 54 -11.89 3.67 -9.72
C ARG A 54 -13.28 3.71 -9.10
N ARG A 55 -13.37 3.69 -7.77
CA ARG A 55 -14.66 3.74 -7.07
C ARG A 55 -15.34 5.08 -7.26
N ALA A 56 -14.57 6.17 -7.19
CA ALA A 56 -15.10 7.52 -7.35
C ALA A 56 -15.40 7.88 -8.80
N ARG A 57 -14.84 7.15 -9.75
CA ARG A 57 -14.89 7.47 -11.18
C ARG A 57 -14.40 8.88 -11.47
N GLY A 58 -13.34 9.26 -10.80
CA GLY A 58 -12.73 10.57 -10.97
C GLY A 58 -11.76 10.89 -9.86
N PRO A 59 -11.27 12.13 -9.80
CA PRO A 59 -10.22 12.49 -8.88
C PRO A 59 -10.65 12.36 -7.42
N VAL A 60 -9.68 12.05 -6.58
CA VAL A 60 -9.83 11.95 -5.14
C VAL A 60 -8.75 12.77 -4.47
N ALA A 61 -8.97 13.15 -3.23
CA ALA A 61 -7.96 13.75 -2.37
C ALA A 61 -7.76 12.86 -1.15
N THR A 62 -6.52 12.69 -0.75
CA THR A 62 -6.19 12.03 0.51
C THR A 62 -6.49 12.99 1.65
N VAL A 63 -7.37 12.59 2.55
CA VAL A 63 -7.77 13.45 3.67
C VAL A 63 -7.29 12.95 5.02
N ALA A 64 -6.97 11.67 5.13
CA ALA A 64 -6.48 11.13 6.39
C ALA A 64 -5.68 9.85 6.16
N VAL A 65 -4.68 9.67 6.99
CA VAL A 65 -4.02 8.39 7.20
C VAL A 65 -4.49 7.93 8.57
N ASN A 66 -5.40 6.97 8.58
CA ASN A 66 -6.06 6.53 9.81
C ASN A 66 -5.17 5.62 10.64
N SER A 67 -4.35 4.84 9.98
CA SER A 67 -3.43 3.90 10.61
C SER A 67 -2.26 3.63 9.67
N PHE A 68 -1.07 3.51 10.24
CA PHE A 68 0.11 3.17 9.47
C PHE A 68 1.07 2.44 10.41
N VAL A 69 1.27 1.14 10.15
CA VAL A 69 2.08 0.30 11.02
C VAL A 69 3.27 -0.24 10.23
N PHE A 70 4.47 0.07 10.69
CA PHE A 70 5.71 -0.50 10.15
C PHE A 70 6.08 -1.72 10.99
N ARG A 71 6.17 -2.88 10.36
CA ARG A 71 6.51 -4.13 11.05
C ARG A 71 7.95 -4.53 10.84
N GLN A 72 8.47 -4.28 9.65
CA GLN A 72 9.83 -4.65 9.25
C GLN A 72 10.42 -3.56 8.39
N PRO A 73 11.74 -3.36 8.42
CA PRO A 73 12.37 -2.41 7.51
C PRO A 73 12.33 -2.90 6.06
N VAL A 74 12.33 -1.96 5.14
CA VAL A 74 12.50 -2.21 3.71
C VAL A 74 13.92 -1.83 3.34
N LEU A 75 14.57 -2.66 2.55
CA LEU A 75 15.98 -2.51 2.19
C LEU A 75 16.12 -2.27 0.70
N VAL A 76 17.25 -1.66 0.33
CA VAL A 76 17.62 -1.56 -1.09
C VAL A 76 17.76 -2.97 -1.66
N GLY A 77 17.21 -3.19 -2.85
CA GLY A 77 17.18 -4.50 -3.48
C GLY A 77 15.89 -5.28 -3.24
N ASP A 78 15.08 -4.84 -2.28
CA ASP A 78 13.76 -5.43 -2.10
C ASP A 78 12.85 -5.08 -3.27
N VAL A 79 11.97 -5.99 -3.64
CA VAL A 79 10.85 -5.71 -4.54
C VAL A 79 9.64 -5.49 -3.65
N VAL A 80 9.09 -4.27 -3.70
CA VAL A 80 8.02 -3.87 -2.79
C VAL A 80 6.69 -3.91 -3.53
N SER A 81 5.76 -4.72 -3.04
CA SER A 81 4.43 -4.89 -3.63
C SER A 81 3.37 -4.38 -2.69
N PHE A 82 2.45 -3.59 -3.24
CA PHE A 82 1.38 -2.92 -2.50
C PHE A 82 0.04 -3.48 -2.98
N TYR A 83 -0.77 -3.93 -2.04
CA TYR A 83 -2.09 -4.50 -2.33
C TYR A 83 -3.13 -3.60 -1.65
N ALA A 84 -3.91 -2.90 -2.46
CA ALA A 84 -4.87 -1.92 -1.98
C ALA A 84 -6.28 -2.32 -2.36
N HIS A 85 -7.22 -2.15 -1.44
CA HIS A 85 -8.63 -2.41 -1.71
C HIS A 85 -9.51 -1.52 -0.85
N VAL A 86 -10.67 -1.19 -1.38
CA VAL A 86 -11.68 -0.39 -0.67
C VAL A 86 -12.34 -1.26 0.38
N VAL A 87 -12.36 -0.79 1.62
CA VAL A 87 -12.99 -1.51 2.73
C VAL A 87 -14.31 -0.89 3.16
N ARG A 88 -14.51 0.39 2.89
CA ARG A 88 -15.72 1.10 3.28
C ARG A 88 -15.89 2.36 2.46
N THR A 89 -17.12 2.75 2.22
CA THR A 89 -17.43 4.05 1.61
C THR A 89 -18.47 4.79 2.44
N GLY A 90 -18.33 6.13 2.50
CA GLY A 90 -19.36 7.03 2.99
C GLY A 90 -20.03 7.74 1.82
N ARG A 91 -20.67 8.87 2.09
CA ARG A 91 -21.32 9.63 1.03
C ARG A 91 -20.32 10.20 0.01
N THR A 92 -19.21 10.72 0.50
CA THR A 92 -18.14 11.31 -0.32
C THR A 92 -16.80 10.62 -0.10
N SER A 93 -16.68 9.78 0.93
CA SER A 93 -15.42 9.22 1.39
C SER A 93 -15.23 7.77 0.99
N ILE A 94 -13.98 7.39 0.85
CA ILE A 94 -13.56 6.03 0.50
C ILE A 94 -12.44 5.66 1.44
N THR A 95 -12.62 4.58 2.20
CA THR A 95 -11.58 4.04 3.07
C THR A 95 -10.92 2.88 2.39
N VAL A 96 -9.60 2.93 2.30
CA VAL A 96 -8.79 1.94 1.59
C VAL A 96 -7.79 1.34 2.57
N GLU A 97 -7.66 0.03 2.52
CA GLU A 97 -6.63 -0.71 3.24
C GLU A 97 -5.52 -1.07 2.26
N VAL A 98 -4.28 -0.88 2.69
CA VAL A 98 -3.09 -1.21 1.90
C VAL A 98 -2.20 -2.13 2.72
N GLU A 99 -1.86 -3.26 2.13
CA GLU A 99 -0.88 -4.19 2.68
C GLU A 99 0.36 -4.15 1.82
N VAL A 100 1.53 -4.13 2.46
CA VAL A 100 2.82 -4.00 1.77
C VAL A 100 3.69 -5.20 2.10
N TYR A 101 4.18 -5.84 1.05
CA TYR A 101 5.07 -7.00 1.14
C TYR A 101 6.34 -6.72 0.38
N VAL A 102 7.44 -7.29 0.82
CA VAL A 102 8.70 -7.28 0.09
C VAL A 102 9.10 -8.69 -0.28
N GLU A 103 9.72 -8.81 -1.44
CA GLU A 103 10.42 -10.01 -1.87
C GLU A 103 11.90 -9.71 -1.76
N ARG A 104 12.62 -10.56 -1.04
CA ARG A 104 14.02 -10.33 -0.67
C ARG A 104 14.84 -11.57 -0.92
N HIS A 105 15.99 -11.37 -1.54
CA HIS A 105 17.01 -12.40 -1.70
C HIS A 105 18.07 -12.17 -0.62
N PRO A 106 18.04 -12.92 0.47
CA PRO A 106 18.95 -12.64 1.59
C PRO A 106 20.40 -12.88 1.24
N GLN A 107 20.68 -13.85 0.40
CA GLN A 107 22.04 -14.19 -0.05
C GLN A 107 21.97 -14.93 -1.35
N LEU A 108 23.12 -14.97 -2.03
CA LEU A 108 23.27 -15.75 -3.26
C LEU A 108 22.94 -17.23 -2.96
N GLU A 109 22.22 -17.85 -3.85
CA GLU A 109 21.81 -19.26 -3.79
C GLU A 109 20.77 -19.59 -2.73
N LEU A 110 20.43 -18.65 -1.83
CA LEU A 110 19.31 -18.86 -0.93
C LEU A 110 17.99 -18.50 -1.58
N ALA A 111 16.94 -19.17 -1.13
CA ALA A 111 15.59 -18.90 -1.63
C ALA A 111 15.19 -17.47 -1.28
N MET A 112 14.41 -16.86 -2.19
CA MET A 112 13.78 -15.58 -1.93
C MET A 112 12.80 -15.71 -0.78
N THR A 113 12.77 -14.71 0.08
CA THR A 113 11.82 -14.65 1.19
C THR A 113 10.80 -13.55 0.93
N VAL A 114 9.60 -13.74 1.46
CA VAL A 114 8.53 -12.75 1.44
C VAL A 114 8.27 -12.30 2.85
N VAL A 115 8.22 -10.98 3.06
CA VAL A 115 7.99 -10.39 4.37
C VAL A 115 6.90 -9.34 4.26
N LYS A 116 5.91 -9.41 5.14
CA LYS A 116 4.92 -8.33 5.26
C LYS A 116 5.54 -7.21 6.09
N VAL A 117 5.67 -6.04 5.51
CA VAL A 117 6.42 -4.94 6.13
C VAL A 117 5.52 -3.84 6.68
N THR A 118 4.33 -3.66 6.11
CA THR A 118 3.47 -2.52 6.47
C THR A 118 2.00 -2.86 6.24
N GLU A 119 1.17 -2.28 7.09
CA GLU A 119 -0.28 -2.21 6.91
C GLU A 119 -0.70 -0.76 7.11
N ALA A 120 -1.63 -0.30 6.29
CA ALA A 120 -2.13 1.06 6.39
C ALA A 120 -3.61 1.13 6.04
N THR A 121 -4.27 2.13 6.62
CA THR A 121 -5.65 2.47 6.28
C THR A 121 -5.71 3.96 6.03
N LEU A 122 -6.23 4.36 4.88
CA LEU A 122 -6.30 5.74 4.44
C LEU A 122 -7.73 6.09 4.07
N THR A 123 -8.07 7.36 4.19
CA THR A 123 -9.35 7.87 3.73
C THR A 123 -9.14 8.87 2.60
N TYR A 124 -9.87 8.66 1.53
CA TYR A 124 -9.89 9.55 0.36
C TYR A 124 -11.29 10.13 0.23
N VAL A 125 -11.38 11.30 -0.37
CA VAL A 125 -12.66 11.95 -0.66
C VAL A 125 -12.72 12.25 -2.15
N ALA A 126 -13.83 11.88 -2.77
CA ALA A 126 -14.08 12.23 -4.16
C ALA A 126 -14.22 13.75 -4.27
N ILE A 127 -13.55 14.34 -5.25
CA ILE A 127 -13.59 15.77 -5.47
C ILE A 127 -14.14 16.09 -6.87
N GLY A 128 -14.86 17.20 -6.95
CA GLY A 128 -15.39 17.69 -8.21
C GLY A 128 -14.43 18.65 -8.91
N THR A 129 -14.87 19.19 -10.03
CA THR A 129 -14.08 20.16 -10.80
C THR A 129 -13.83 21.45 -10.03
N ASP A 130 -14.68 21.76 -9.05
CA ASP A 130 -14.52 22.89 -8.13
C ASP A 130 -13.58 22.57 -6.95
N ARG A 131 -12.98 21.37 -6.95
CA ARG A 131 -12.10 20.86 -5.91
C ARG A 131 -12.78 20.67 -4.55
N ARG A 132 -14.10 20.57 -4.54
CA ARG A 132 -14.88 20.30 -3.34
C ARG A 132 -15.34 18.83 -3.33
N PRO A 133 -15.63 18.29 -2.14
CA PRO A 133 -16.17 16.94 -2.03
C PRO A 133 -17.43 16.79 -2.88
N ARG A 134 -17.55 15.64 -3.53
CA ARG A 134 -18.77 15.26 -4.27
C ARG A 134 -19.22 13.89 -3.84
N GLU A 135 -20.49 13.63 -4.02
CA GLU A 135 -21.03 12.32 -3.72
C GLU A 135 -20.45 11.26 -4.63
N LEU A 136 -20.21 10.09 -4.06
CA LEU A 136 -19.76 8.95 -4.85
C LEU A 136 -20.88 8.48 -5.76
N PRO A 137 -20.54 8.02 -6.98
CA PRO A 137 -21.50 7.35 -7.81
C PRO A 137 -21.96 6.06 -7.15
N ARG A 138 -23.17 5.61 -7.49
CA ARG A 138 -23.65 4.33 -6.97
C ARG A 138 -22.70 3.22 -7.40
N SER A 139 -22.45 2.32 -6.47
CA SER A 139 -21.69 1.12 -6.79
C SER A 139 -22.50 0.31 -7.78
N ASN A 140 -21.88 -0.05 -8.91
CA ASN A 140 -22.51 -0.90 -9.90
C ASN A 140 -21.65 -2.15 -10.05
N ALA A 141 -22.19 -3.27 -9.58
CA ALA A 141 -21.46 -4.54 -9.61
C ALA A 141 -21.10 -4.99 -11.03
N ALA A 142 -21.78 -4.47 -12.05
CA ALA A 142 -21.48 -4.79 -13.45
C ALA A 142 -20.26 -4.02 -13.98
N VAL A 143 -19.73 -3.07 -13.24
CA VAL A 143 -18.61 -2.21 -13.63
C VAL A 143 -17.43 -2.47 -12.68
N SER A 144 -17.14 -3.71 -12.48
CA SER A 144 -16.00 -4.08 -11.66
C SER A 144 -14.69 -3.94 -12.43
#